data_b87829069ac3a76e809bde7c8e4ab7dd
#
_entry.id   b87829069ac3a76e809bde7c8e4ab7dd
#
_cell.length_a   1.000
_cell.length_b   1.000
_cell.length_c   1.000
_cell.angle_alpha   90.00
_cell.angle_beta   90.00
_cell.angle_gamma   90.00
#
_symmetry.space_group_name_H-M   'P 1'
#
loop_
_entity.id
_entity.type
_entity.pdbx_description
1 polymer ?
#
loop_
_entity_poly.entity_id
_entity_poly.type
_entity_poly.pdbx_seq_one_letter_code
_entity_poly.pdbx_strand_id
1 'polypeptide(L)'
;ETHLIMSEWAEKCIVMETDHDLNYVKSLATQCSDETNMAANVSSGTHKTDGMIVIPCSMKTLSSVANGYDETLVARAAGVTLKESRKLILVVRETPLTAINLENMLKLARLGVVILPPVTEFYTKPRGIDDMINHIVGKCLDFSLVVLAENYLVYIIYIRE
;
A
#
# COMPACT_ATOMS: atom_id res chain seq x y z
N GLU A 1 -7.97 -9.77 10.05
CA GLU A 1 -8.91 -9.08 9.15
C GLU A 1 -8.18 -8.11 8.24
N THR A 2 -8.71 -7.92 7.03
CA THR A 2 -8.11 -7.04 6.02
C THR A 2 -9.13 -6.00 5.58
N HIS A 3 -8.67 -4.75 5.43
CA HIS A 3 -9.47 -3.68 4.85
C HIS A 3 -8.79 -3.23 3.55
N LEU A 4 -9.48 -3.39 2.44
CA LEU A 4 -9.01 -3.01 1.12
C LEU A 4 -9.55 -1.62 0.76
N ILE A 5 -8.65 -0.72 0.34
CA ILE A 5 -9.03 0.55 -0.26
C ILE A 5 -8.44 0.56 -1.68
N MET A 6 -9.28 0.80 -2.68
CA MET A 6 -8.82 0.89 -4.06
C MET A 6 -9.19 2.25 -4.65
N SER A 7 -8.27 2.81 -5.44
CA SER A 7 -8.57 3.95 -6.26
C SER A 7 -9.38 3.52 -7.49
N GLU A 8 -10.10 4.46 -8.10
CA GLU A 8 -10.81 4.22 -9.37
C GLU A 8 -9.85 3.68 -10.46
N TRP A 9 -8.61 4.17 -10.47
CA TRP A 9 -7.59 3.69 -11.41
C TRP A 9 -7.14 2.27 -11.08
N ALA A 10 -7.00 1.91 -9.80
CA ALA A 10 -6.66 0.54 -9.42
C ALA A 10 -7.72 -0.46 -9.90
N GLU A 11 -8.99 -0.12 -9.76
CA GLU A 11 -10.10 -0.95 -10.27
C GLU A 11 -10.02 -1.12 -11.79
N LYS A 12 -9.77 -0.02 -12.51
CA LYS A 12 -9.59 -0.08 -13.98
C LYS A 12 -8.39 -0.93 -14.40
N CYS A 13 -7.25 -0.79 -13.69
CA CYS A 13 -6.05 -1.56 -14.00
C CYS A 13 -6.25 -3.07 -13.76
N ILE A 14 -6.95 -3.48 -12.70
CA ILE A 14 -7.28 -4.90 -12.49
C ILE A 14 -7.98 -5.48 -13.71
N VAL A 15 -8.99 -4.78 -14.22
CA VAL A 15 -9.78 -5.24 -15.38
C VAL A 15 -8.98 -5.22 -16.67
N MET A 16 -8.06 -4.25 -16.84
CA MET A 16 -7.33 -4.06 -18.11
C MET A 16 -6.04 -4.89 -18.18
N GLU A 17 -5.40 -5.17 -17.05
CA GLU A 17 -4.03 -5.70 -17.01
C GLU A 17 -3.95 -7.10 -16.43
N THR A 18 -5.06 -7.62 -15.86
CA THR A 18 -5.08 -8.95 -15.25
C THR A 18 -6.30 -9.76 -15.71
N ASP A 19 -6.24 -11.07 -15.56
CA ASP A 19 -7.38 -11.98 -15.78
C ASP A 19 -8.30 -12.09 -14.55
N HIS A 20 -8.09 -11.25 -13.53
CA HIS A 20 -8.88 -11.29 -12.30
C HIS A 20 -10.17 -10.48 -12.43
N ASP A 21 -11.27 -11.07 -11.96
CA ASP A 21 -12.54 -10.36 -11.77
C ASP A 21 -12.42 -9.41 -10.57
N LEU A 22 -12.90 -8.17 -10.74
CA LEU A 22 -12.84 -7.15 -9.69
C LEU A 22 -13.58 -7.55 -8.43
N ASN A 23 -14.74 -8.21 -8.55
CA ASN A 23 -15.51 -8.68 -7.40
C ASN A 23 -14.78 -9.79 -6.67
N TYR A 24 -14.09 -10.66 -7.41
CA TYR A 24 -13.21 -11.66 -6.80
C TYR A 24 -12.12 -11.00 -5.97
N VAL A 25 -11.40 -10.01 -6.51
CA VAL A 25 -10.36 -9.28 -5.76
C VAL A 25 -10.95 -8.62 -4.51
N LYS A 26 -12.10 -7.94 -4.62
CA LYS A 26 -12.79 -7.33 -3.48
C LYS A 26 -13.19 -8.36 -2.43
N SER A 27 -13.61 -9.55 -2.84
CA SER A 27 -14.03 -10.62 -1.93
C SER A 27 -12.92 -11.24 -1.10
N LEU A 28 -11.65 -11.04 -1.48
CA LEU A 28 -10.47 -11.50 -0.72
C LEU A 28 -10.25 -10.68 0.56
N ALA A 29 -10.82 -9.49 0.65
CA ALA A 29 -10.73 -8.64 1.83
C ALA A 29 -11.96 -8.81 2.74
N THR A 30 -11.76 -8.66 4.05
CA THR A 30 -12.85 -8.68 5.04
C THR A 30 -13.77 -7.47 4.87
N GLN A 31 -13.19 -6.31 4.50
CA GLN A 31 -13.88 -5.05 4.23
C GLN A 31 -13.27 -4.39 3.00
N CYS A 32 -14.09 -3.65 2.25
CA CYS A 32 -13.64 -2.87 1.11
C CYS A 32 -14.25 -1.48 1.18
N SER A 33 -13.45 -0.45 0.88
CA SER A 33 -13.90 0.93 0.79
C SER A 33 -13.42 1.58 -0.51
N ASP A 34 -14.27 2.41 -1.06
CA ASP A 34 -13.92 3.32 -2.14
C ASP A 34 -12.95 4.42 -1.62
N GLU A 35 -12.03 4.87 -2.46
CA GLU A 35 -11.04 5.91 -2.07
C GLU A 35 -11.68 7.28 -1.76
N THR A 36 -12.92 7.51 -2.19
CA THR A 36 -13.67 8.73 -1.91
C THR A 36 -14.44 8.68 -0.61
N ASN A 37 -14.59 7.49 0.00
CA ASN A 37 -15.35 7.31 1.24
C ASN A 37 -14.57 7.76 2.48
N MET A 38 -14.50 9.06 2.70
CA MET A 38 -13.84 9.66 3.86
C MET A 38 -14.53 9.36 5.20
N ALA A 39 -15.73 8.74 5.18
CA ALA A 39 -16.45 8.28 6.38
C ALA A 39 -16.07 6.86 6.81
N ALA A 40 -15.23 6.15 6.04
CA ALA A 40 -14.78 4.82 6.40
C ALA A 40 -14.00 4.82 7.73
N ASN A 41 -14.13 3.75 8.52
CA ASN A 41 -13.51 3.64 9.85
C ASN A 41 -12.00 3.90 9.84
N VAL A 42 -11.28 3.48 8.80
CA VAL A 42 -9.83 3.67 8.65
C VAL A 42 -9.39 5.13 8.50
N SER A 43 -10.33 6.06 8.28
CA SER A 43 -10.06 7.50 8.28
C SER A 43 -9.85 8.07 9.70
N SER A 44 -10.16 7.29 10.73
CA SER A 44 -10.09 7.71 12.14
C SER A 44 -9.01 6.96 12.91
N GLY A 45 -8.24 7.67 13.73
CA GLY A 45 -7.22 7.09 14.62
C GLY A 45 -7.80 6.21 15.72
N THR A 46 -9.08 6.35 16.06
CA THR A 46 -9.77 5.50 17.04
C THR A 46 -10.03 4.08 16.53
N HIS A 47 -10.10 3.91 15.19
CA HIS A 47 -10.12 2.59 14.58
C HIS A 47 -8.72 1.99 14.61
N LYS A 48 -8.56 0.93 15.40
CA LYS A 48 -7.24 0.30 15.57
C LYS A 48 -6.92 -0.61 14.38
N THR A 49 -5.73 -0.41 13.82
CA THR A 49 -5.12 -1.27 12.81
C THR A 49 -3.69 -1.55 13.20
N ASP A 50 -3.14 -2.70 12.85
CA ASP A 50 -1.74 -3.05 13.16
C ASP A 50 -0.75 -2.34 12.23
N GLY A 51 -1.21 -2.01 11.02
CA GLY A 51 -0.41 -1.30 10.02
C GLY A 51 -1.14 -1.13 8.70
N MET A 52 -0.42 -0.57 7.74
CA MET A 52 -0.93 -0.30 6.40
C MET A 52 0.16 -0.50 5.35
N ILE A 53 -0.18 -1.15 4.26
CA ILE A 53 0.67 -1.31 3.08
C ILE A 53 0.01 -0.60 1.91
N VAL A 54 0.74 0.30 1.26
CA VAL A 54 0.33 0.92 -0.01
C VAL A 54 1.12 0.26 -1.13
N ILE A 55 0.47 -0.56 -1.97
CA ILE A 55 1.12 -1.39 -2.98
C ILE A 55 0.35 -1.43 -4.31
N PRO A 56 0.95 -0.97 -5.41
CA PRO A 56 2.09 -0.08 -5.42
C PRO A 56 1.73 1.33 -4.94
N CYS A 57 2.72 2.08 -4.47
CA CYS A 57 2.56 3.48 -4.07
C CYS A 57 3.01 4.40 -5.21
N SER A 58 2.09 5.14 -5.80
CA SER A 58 2.40 6.15 -6.82
C SER A 58 3.10 7.36 -6.21
N MET A 59 3.81 8.13 -7.04
CA MET A 59 4.43 9.39 -6.60
C MET A 59 3.41 10.43 -6.15
N LYS A 60 2.17 10.41 -6.69
CA LYS A 60 1.06 11.22 -6.20
C LYS A 60 0.76 10.88 -4.73
N THR A 61 0.56 9.61 -4.42
CA THR A 61 0.27 9.15 -3.05
C THR A 61 1.45 9.39 -2.11
N LEU A 62 2.68 9.08 -2.53
CA LEU A 62 3.90 9.39 -1.78
C LEU A 62 3.96 10.88 -1.40
N SER A 63 3.74 11.78 -2.37
CA SER A 63 3.76 13.22 -2.16
C SER A 63 2.65 13.67 -1.21
N SER A 64 1.44 13.13 -1.36
CA SER A 64 0.31 13.43 -0.48
C SER A 64 0.62 13.08 0.97
N VAL A 65 1.08 11.86 1.23
CA VAL A 65 1.45 11.41 2.58
C VAL A 65 2.62 12.22 3.13
N ALA A 66 3.66 12.50 2.33
CA ALA A 66 4.83 13.27 2.76
C ALA A 66 4.50 14.72 3.15
N ASN A 67 3.43 15.28 2.59
CA ASN A 67 3.02 16.67 2.85
C ASN A 67 1.73 16.78 3.67
N GLY A 68 1.18 15.67 4.17
CA GLY A 68 -0.05 15.67 4.97
C GLY A 68 -1.29 16.11 4.20
N TYR A 69 -1.35 15.80 2.90
CA TYR A 69 -2.46 16.17 2.03
C TYR A 69 -3.43 15.00 1.89
N ASP A 70 -4.46 14.97 2.71
CA ASP A 70 -5.40 13.87 2.92
C ASP A 70 -6.63 13.95 1.99
N GLU A 71 -6.45 14.14 0.70
CA GLU A 71 -7.56 14.28 -0.26
C GLU A 71 -8.31 12.97 -0.51
N THR A 72 -7.60 11.84 -0.48
CA THR A 72 -8.18 10.51 -0.71
C THR A 72 -8.17 9.68 0.57
N LEU A 73 -9.05 8.69 0.66
CA LEU A 73 -9.05 7.75 1.80
C LEU A 73 -7.70 7.03 1.94
N VAL A 74 -7.02 6.73 0.83
CA VAL A 74 -5.67 6.15 0.84
C VAL A 74 -4.68 7.06 1.58
N ALA A 75 -4.59 8.34 1.18
CA ALA A 75 -3.69 9.30 1.81
C ALA A 75 -4.08 9.56 3.26
N ARG A 76 -5.40 9.69 3.54
CA ARG A 76 -5.93 9.88 4.89
C ARG A 76 -5.59 8.72 5.81
N ALA A 77 -5.85 7.46 5.39
CA ALA A 77 -5.55 6.28 6.19
C ALA A 77 -4.03 6.13 6.45
N ALA A 78 -3.20 6.45 5.45
CA ALA A 78 -1.74 6.48 5.62
C ALA A 78 -1.30 7.57 6.63
N GLY A 79 -1.87 8.77 6.54
CA GLY A 79 -1.64 9.85 7.50
C GLY A 79 -2.08 9.47 8.91
N VAL A 80 -3.24 8.80 9.06
CA VAL A 80 -3.71 8.27 10.33
C VAL A 80 -2.75 7.19 10.87
N THR A 81 -2.34 6.25 10.04
CA THR A 81 -1.38 5.19 10.41
C THR A 81 -0.09 5.81 10.94
N LEU A 82 0.42 6.83 10.25
CA LEU A 82 1.64 7.53 10.63
C LEU A 82 1.49 8.30 11.96
N LYS A 83 0.43 9.09 12.12
CA LYS A 83 0.22 9.88 13.35
C LYS A 83 -0.05 9.04 14.59
N GLU A 84 -0.60 7.84 14.42
CA GLU A 84 -0.81 6.87 15.50
C GLU A 84 0.42 5.98 15.74
N SER A 85 1.56 6.30 15.08
CA SER A 85 2.82 5.55 15.19
C SER A 85 2.70 4.07 14.85
N ARG A 86 1.77 3.73 13.93
CA ARG A 86 1.58 2.38 13.42
C ARG A 86 2.48 2.14 12.21
N LYS A 87 2.72 0.87 11.89
CA LYS A 87 3.57 0.50 10.76
C LYS A 87 2.95 0.93 9.43
N LEU A 88 3.67 1.75 8.68
CA LEU A 88 3.30 2.13 7.31
C LEU A 88 4.40 1.66 6.35
N ILE A 89 3.99 0.96 5.29
CA ILE A 89 4.87 0.46 4.23
C ILE A 89 4.40 1.05 2.91
N LEU A 90 5.30 1.71 2.20
CA LEU A 90 5.03 2.26 0.88
C LEU A 90 5.88 1.53 -0.16
N VAL A 91 5.22 0.72 -0.99
CA VAL A 91 5.85 0.00 -2.11
C VAL A 91 5.91 0.96 -3.31
N VAL A 92 6.91 1.84 -3.27
CA VAL A 92 7.04 2.94 -4.22
C VAL A 92 7.47 2.44 -5.59
N ARG A 93 6.72 2.80 -6.64
CA ARG A 93 7.01 2.37 -8.01
C ARG A 93 7.07 3.57 -8.96
N GLU A 94 8.28 3.93 -9.33
CA GLU A 94 8.60 4.97 -10.31
C GLU A 94 10.03 4.80 -10.81
N THR A 95 10.27 5.10 -12.08
CA THR A 95 11.61 5.15 -12.67
C THR A 95 11.64 6.05 -13.93
N PRO A 96 12.63 6.96 -14.08
CA PRO A 96 13.63 7.36 -13.09
C PRO A 96 13.04 8.20 -11.94
N LEU A 97 13.74 8.26 -10.81
CA LEU A 97 13.32 9.08 -9.67
C LEU A 97 13.85 10.51 -9.81
N THR A 98 12.99 11.50 -9.53
CA THR A 98 13.41 12.90 -9.43
C THR A 98 13.93 13.21 -8.03
N ALA A 99 14.63 14.33 -7.86
CA ALA A 99 15.05 14.81 -6.54
C ALA A 99 13.85 14.98 -5.60
N ILE A 100 12.71 15.49 -6.10
CA ILE A 100 11.47 15.65 -5.32
C ILE A 100 10.97 14.30 -4.79
N ASN A 101 10.99 13.25 -5.62
CA ASN A 101 10.58 11.90 -5.18
C ASN A 101 11.49 11.39 -4.06
N LEU A 102 12.81 11.53 -4.23
CA LEU A 102 13.81 11.11 -3.25
C LEU A 102 13.70 11.88 -1.94
N GLU A 103 13.46 13.20 -1.98
CA GLU A 103 13.23 14.02 -0.80
C GLU A 103 11.97 13.59 -0.04
N ASN A 104 10.86 13.33 -0.72
CA ASN A 104 9.63 12.81 -0.11
C ASN A 104 9.85 11.42 0.54
N MET A 105 10.57 10.52 -0.13
CA MET A 105 10.94 9.22 0.43
C MET A 105 11.80 9.39 1.69
N LEU A 106 12.83 10.24 1.63
CA LEU A 106 13.71 10.50 2.77
C LEU A 106 12.93 11.09 3.95
N LYS A 107 12.03 12.05 3.68
CA LYS A 107 11.19 12.66 4.71
C LYS A 107 10.35 11.61 5.44
N LEU A 108 9.71 10.73 4.71
CA LEU A 108 8.88 9.66 5.27
C LEU A 108 9.72 8.58 5.97
N ALA A 109 10.87 8.20 5.41
CA ALA A 109 11.79 7.25 6.05
C ALA A 109 12.27 7.74 7.42
N ARG A 110 12.55 9.05 7.56
CA ARG A 110 12.90 9.68 8.85
C ARG A 110 11.78 9.63 9.89
N LEU A 111 10.52 9.49 9.44
CA LEU A 111 9.34 9.31 10.30
C LEU A 111 9.05 7.83 10.59
N GLY A 112 9.92 6.90 10.17
CA GLY A 112 9.77 5.47 10.43
C GLY A 112 8.93 4.71 9.41
N VAL A 113 8.54 5.37 8.30
CA VAL A 113 7.86 4.69 7.19
C VAL A 113 8.84 3.78 6.45
N VAL A 114 8.43 2.56 6.16
CA VAL A 114 9.21 1.64 5.33
C VAL A 114 9.02 2.01 3.87
N ILE A 115 10.08 2.48 3.23
CA ILE A 115 10.11 2.72 1.79
C ILE A 115 10.64 1.44 1.13
N LEU A 116 9.78 0.76 0.37
CA LEU A 116 10.06 -0.55 -0.21
C LEU A 116 9.83 -0.51 -1.73
N PRO A 117 10.81 -0.08 -2.52
CA PRO A 117 10.71 -0.20 -3.98
C PRO A 117 10.60 -1.67 -4.40
N PRO A 118 9.72 -2.04 -5.35
CA PRO A 118 9.58 -3.41 -5.82
C PRO A 118 10.73 -3.78 -6.78
N VAL A 119 11.95 -3.85 -6.23
CA VAL A 119 13.15 -4.20 -7.00
C VAL A 119 13.17 -5.70 -7.24
N THR A 120 13.32 -6.09 -8.51
CA THR A 120 13.45 -7.51 -8.88
C THR A 120 14.81 -8.05 -8.50
N GLU A 121 14.82 -9.26 -7.92
CA GLU A 121 16.03 -9.91 -7.43
C GLU A 121 16.23 -11.27 -8.13
N PHE A 122 17.43 -11.51 -8.63
CA PHE A 122 17.77 -12.73 -9.37
C PHE A 122 18.59 -13.74 -8.55
N TYR A 123 19.15 -13.34 -7.41
CA TYR A 123 19.94 -14.22 -6.55
C TYR A 123 19.11 -15.36 -5.95
N THR A 124 17.79 -15.20 -5.84
CA THR A 124 16.85 -16.24 -5.39
C THR A 124 16.60 -17.31 -6.45
N LYS A 125 17.15 -17.13 -7.68
CA LYS A 125 16.93 -18.00 -8.85
C LYS A 125 15.43 -18.20 -9.18
N PRO A 126 14.67 -17.12 -9.40
CA PRO A 126 13.25 -17.19 -9.68
C PRO A 126 13.00 -18.00 -10.96
N ARG A 127 11.95 -18.81 -10.97
CA ARG A 127 11.54 -19.64 -12.13
C ARG A 127 10.60 -18.88 -13.07
N GLY A 128 10.03 -17.77 -12.61
CA GLY A 128 9.13 -16.94 -13.37
C GLY A 128 8.78 -15.65 -12.64
N ILE A 129 7.88 -14.87 -13.25
CA ILE A 129 7.41 -13.58 -12.70
C ILE A 129 6.74 -13.76 -11.35
N ASP A 130 5.95 -14.82 -11.18
CA ASP A 130 5.24 -15.09 -9.93
C ASP A 130 6.19 -15.26 -8.74
N ASP A 131 7.35 -15.91 -8.94
CA ASP A 131 8.36 -16.04 -7.89
C ASP A 131 8.91 -14.65 -7.49
N MET A 132 9.07 -13.73 -8.45
CA MET A 132 9.55 -12.36 -8.18
C MET A 132 8.47 -11.54 -7.44
N ILE A 133 7.20 -11.65 -7.85
CA ILE A 133 6.07 -11.00 -7.17
C ILE A 133 5.95 -11.51 -5.74
N ASN A 134 5.97 -12.83 -5.55
CA ASN A 134 5.87 -13.45 -4.24
C ASN A 134 7.02 -13.05 -3.31
N HIS A 135 8.23 -12.85 -3.86
CA HIS A 135 9.35 -12.34 -3.07
C HIS A 135 9.10 -10.92 -2.54
N ILE A 136 8.60 -10.01 -3.40
CA ILE A 136 8.26 -8.64 -3.01
C ILE A 136 7.12 -8.62 -1.98
N VAL A 137 6.07 -9.42 -2.22
CA VAL A 137 4.94 -9.57 -1.26
C VAL A 137 5.44 -10.11 0.08
N GLY A 138 6.28 -11.15 0.05
CA GLY A 138 6.92 -11.70 1.26
C GLY A 138 7.67 -10.63 2.03
N LYS A 139 8.47 -9.77 1.35
CA LYS A 139 9.15 -8.65 1.99
C LYS A 139 8.20 -7.65 2.62
N CYS A 140 7.06 -7.34 2.00
CA CYS A 140 6.05 -6.48 2.60
C CYS A 140 5.48 -7.10 3.88
N LEU A 141 5.24 -8.41 3.87
CA LEU A 141 4.69 -9.14 5.01
C LEU A 141 5.70 -9.27 6.17
N ASP A 142 7.00 -9.42 5.88
CA ASP A 142 8.07 -9.42 6.89
C ASP A 142 8.10 -8.13 7.75
N PHE A 143 7.78 -7.00 7.14
CA PHE A 143 7.73 -5.70 7.83
C PHE A 143 6.37 -5.41 8.48
N SER A 144 5.29 -5.97 7.93
CA SER A 144 4.01 -5.97 8.62
C SER A 144 4.12 -7.02 9.72
N LEU A 145 3.85 -6.68 10.96
CA LEU A 145 3.83 -7.62 12.09
C LEU A 145 2.71 -8.68 11.93
N VAL A 146 2.57 -9.25 10.74
CA VAL A 146 1.71 -10.40 10.49
C VAL A 146 2.43 -11.65 11.02
N VAL A 147 2.55 -11.73 12.30
CA VAL A 147 2.56 -13.03 12.97
C VAL A 147 1.17 -13.60 12.72
N LEU A 148 1.09 -14.81 12.22
CA LEU A 148 -0.13 -15.59 11.94
C LEU A 148 -1.04 -15.77 13.17
N ALA A 149 -1.58 -14.68 13.72
CA ALA A 149 -2.49 -14.68 14.85
C ALA A 149 -3.36 -13.40 14.80
N GLU A 150 -4.60 -13.56 14.44
CA GLU A 150 -5.80 -12.77 14.82
C GLU A 150 -5.75 -11.23 14.77
N ASN A 151 -4.99 -10.58 13.86
CA ASN A 151 -4.86 -9.13 13.85
C ASN A 151 -5.29 -8.51 12.50
N TYR A 152 -5.77 -7.27 12.56
CA TYR A 152 -6.29 -6.52 11.43
C TYR A 152 -5.16 -5.94 10.56
N LEU A 153 -5.14 -6.26 9.28
CA LEU A 153 -4.22 -5.68 8.32
C LEU A 153 -4.99 -4.89 7.25
N VAL A 154 -4.58 -3.66 7.00
CA VAL A 154 -5.13 -2.86 5.91
C VAL A 154 -4.23 -3.01 4.69
N TYR A 155 -4.75 -3.65 3.63
CA TYR A 155 -4.10 -3.69 2.33
C TYR A 155 -4.70 -2.60 1.45
N ILE A 156 -3.85 -1.85 0.79
CA ILE A 156 -4.24 -0.97 -0.28
C ILE A 156 -3.56 -1.47 -1.53
N ILE A 157 -4.31 -2.16 -2.38
CA ILE A 157 -3.84 -2.57 -3.68
C ILE A 157 -4.12 -1.42 -4.64
N TYR A 158 -3.07 -0.75 -5.06
CA TYR A 158 -3.10 0.20 -6.15
C TYR A 158 -2.27 -0.40 -7.27
N ILE A 159 -2.95 -1.04 -8.24
CA ILE A 159 -2.29 -1.54 -9.45
C ILE A 159 -2.30 -0.41 -10.47
N ARG A 160 -1.14 0.01 -10.91
CA ARG A 160 -0.96 0.86 -12.09
C ARG A 160 0.26 0.38 -12.87
N GLU A 161 0.17 0.52 -14.22
CA GLU A 161 1.23 0.29 -15.21
C GLU A 161 2.66 0.59 -14.77
#